data_fa4016f20ea96f9d273ab7824484945e
#
_entry.id   fa4016f20ea96f9d273ab7824484945e
#
_cell.length_a   1.000
_cell.length_b   1.000
_cell.length_c   1.000
_cell.angle_alpha   90.00
_cell.angle_beta   90.00
_cell.angle_gamma   90.00
#
_symmetry.space_group_name_H-M   'P 1'
#
loop_
_entity.id
_entity.type
_entity.pdbx_description
1 polymer ?
#
loop_
_entity_poly.entity_id
_entity_poly.type
_entity_poly.pdbx_seq_one_letter_code
_entity_poly.pdbx_strand_id
1 'polypeptide(L)'
;MTGMTAFDDDLPTAAPEGANPTGPARVGSPLRALIRRLRPGDVAVIDVMDLDRGSAAAMVQAGVAGVVNARPFLSGRYPAGGARVLAEAGVPMVDRLGPDILGIKDGTVLDI
;
A
#
# COMPACT_ATOMS: atom_id res chain seq x y z
N MET A 1 -21.20 21.61 -13.72
CA MET A 1 -20.46 21.65 -13.88
C MET A 1 -20.01 21.69 -13.94
N THR A 2 -20.19 21.50 -13.80
CA THR A 2 -19.29 21.49 -13.92
C THR A 2 -18.80 21.37 -13.75
N GLY A 3 -18.94 21.17 -13.46
CA GLY A 3 -18.01 20.89 -13.36
C GLY A 3 -17.85 20.63 -12.97
N MET A 4 -17.92 20.43 -12.83
CA MET A 4 -17.26 20.06 -12.54
C MET A 4 -16.99 19.84 -12.26
N THR A 5 -17.32 19.79 -12.24
CA THR A 5 -16.59 19.45 -12.04
C THR A 5 -16.42 19.16 -11.49
N ALA A 6 -16.80 19.06 -11.38
CA ALA A 6 -16.13 18.72 -11.02
C ALA A 6 -16.18 18.31 -10.68
N PHE A 7 -16.41 17.96 -10.57
CA PHE A 7 -15.74 17.51 -10.45
C PHE A 7 -15.65 17.15 -10.28
N ASP A 8 -15.87 17.20 -10.33
CA ASP A 8 -15.21 16.77 -10.38
C ASP A 8 -15.01 16.59 -9.83
N ASP A 9 -15.44 16.58 -9.72
CA ASP A 9 -14.83 16.33 -9.37
C ASP A 9 -14.70 15.84 -8.65
N ASP A 10 -15.15 15.65 -8.43
CA ASP A 10 -14.77 15.14 -8.07
C ASP A 10 -14.57 14.23 -7.70
N LEU A 11 -14.56 13.79 -7.93
CA LEU A 11 -14.17 12.80 -7.90
C LEU A 11 -13.33 12.11 -7.77
N PRO A 12 -13.28 11.69 -7.55
CA PRO A 12 -12.42 10.99 -7.28
C PRO A 12 -11.59 10.53 -7.12
N THR A 13 -11.47 10.71 -6.84
CA THR A 13 -10.73 10.25 -6.98
C THR A 13 -9.54 9.54 -7.32
N ALA A 14 -9.29 9.02 -8.40
CA ALA A 14 -8.06 8.43 -8.86
C ALA A 14 -7.00 9.50 -9.03
N ALA A 15 -5.73 9.16 -8.67
CA ALA A 15 -4.64 10.07 -8.94
C ALA A 15 -4.58 10.36 -10.44
N PRO A 16 -4.17 11.57 -10.85
CA PRO A 16 -3.99 11.87 -12.26
C PRO A 16 -3.02 10.87 -12.89
N GLU A 17 -3.24 10.56 -14.16
CA GLU A 17 -2.37 9.68 -14.89
C GLU A 17 -0.94 10.20 -14.84
N GLY A 18 0.00 9.32 -14.52
CA GLY A 18 1.41 9.67 -14.39
C GLY A 18 1.83 10.15 -13.01
N ALA A 19 0.88 10.43 -12.13
CA ALA A 19 1.21 10.81 -10.77
C ALA A 19 1.54 9.56 -9.96
N ASN A 20 2.59 9.64 -9.15
CA ASN A 20 2.91 8.56 -8.23
C ASN A 20 2.12 8.73 -6.95
N PRO A 21 1.64 7.63 -6.37
CA PRO A 21 1.00 7.69 -5.07
C PRO A 21 2.00 8.16 -4.02
N THR A 22 1.55 9.04 -3.14
CA THR A 22 2.35 9.53 -2.03
C THR A 22 1.58 9.44 -0.74
N GLY A 23 2.29 9.25 0.34
CA GLY A 23 1.68 9.25 1.65
C GLY A 23 2.72 9.02 2.73
N PRO A 24 2.33 9.25 4.00
CA PRO A 24 3.23 9.02 5.11
C PRO A 24 3.46 7.53 5.32
N ALA A 25 4.70 7.16 5.58
CA ALA A 25 5.07 5.78 5.84
C ALA A 25 4.54 5.31 7.19
N ARG A 26 4.12 4.06 7.24
CA ARG A 26 3.90 3.34 8.48
C ARG A 26 4.71 2.06 8.42
N VAL A 27 5.65 1.94 9.31
CA VAL A 27 6.62 0.83 9.32
C VAL A 27 6.45 0.06 10.61
N GLY A 28 6.51 -1.25 10.53
CA GLY A 28 6.48 -2.04 11.74
C GLY A 28 6.24 -3.51 11.50
N SER A 29 6.41 -4.26 12.57
CA SER A 29 6.13 -5.68 12.63
C SER A 29 5.70 -6.03 14.05
N PRO A 30 4.94 -7.10 14.23
CA PRO A 30 4.43 -7.97 13.17
C PRO A 30 3.40 -7.25 12.30
N LEU A 31 3.16 -7.80 11.13
CA LEU A 31 2.25 -7.20 10.16
C LEU A 31 0.89 -6.85 10.75
N ARG A 32 0.36 -7.73 11.57
CA ARG A 32 -0.94 -7.52 12.22
C ARG A 32 -0.96 -6.25 13.06
N ALA A 33 0.12 -5.99 13.81
CA ALA A 33 0.21 -4.78 14.62
C ALA A 33 0.33 -3.54 13.74
N LEU A 34 1.06 -3.63 12.65
CA LEU A 34 1.17 -2.53 11.71
C LEU A 34 -0.19 -2.19 11.10
N ILE A 35 -0.93 -3.20 10.67
CA ILE A 35 -2.23 -2.99 10.04
C ILE A 35 -3.18 -2.21 10.95
N ARG A 36 -3.13 -2.45 12.26
CA ARG A 36 -3.97 -1.72 13.22
C ARG A 36 -3.65 -0.24 13.30
N ARG A 37 -2.45 0.16 12.90
CA ARG A 37 -2.01 1.56 12.94
C ARG A 37 -2.24 2.29 11.64
N LEU A 38 -2.61 1.58 10.58
CA LEU A 38 -2.77 2.18 9.26
C LEU A 38 -3.97 3.12 9.24
N ARG A 39 -3.79 4.22 8.53
CA ARG A 39 -4.84 5.22 8.29
C ARG A 39 -4.97 5.44 6.79
N PRO A 40 -6.12 5.94 6.34
CA PRO A 40 -6.27 6.26 4.92
C PRO A 40 -5.15 7.18 4.43
N GLY A 41 -4.58 6.83 3.29
CA GLY A 41 -3.49 7.59 2.69
C GLY A 41 -2.10 7.17 3.11
N ASP A 42 -1.96 6.30 4.10
CA ASP A 42 -0.65 5.81 4.52
C ASP A 42 -0.02 4.91 3.47
N VAL A 43 1.30 4.90 3.43
CA VAL A 43 2.06 3.91 2.67
C VAL A 43 2.56 2.86 3.66
N ALA A 44 2.09 1.63 3.52
CA ALA A 44 2.51 0.55 4.40
C ALA A 44 3.88 0.04 3.98
N VAL A 45 4.83 0.05 4.91
CA VAL A 45 6.19 -0.47 4.69
C VAL A 45 6.29 -1.78 5.46
N ILE A 46 6.40 -2.88 4.73
CA ILE A 46 6.29 -4.22 5.31
C ILE A 46 7.50 -5.08 5.01
N ASP A 47 7.61 -6.18 5.74
CA ASP A 47 8.67 -7.17 5.58
C ASP A 47 8.02 -8.55 5.59
N VAL A 48 7.34 -8.88 4.49
CA VAL A 48 6.48 -10.06 4.43
C VAL A 48 6.67 -10.81 3.11
N MET A 49 7.06 -12.07 3.21
CA MET A 49 7.06 -12.97 2.08
C MET A 49 5.73 -13.73 2.05
N ASP A 50 5.18 -13.94 0.86
CA ASP A 50 3.91 -14.66 0.70
C ASP A 50 2.76 -13.99 1.44
N LEU A 51 2.54 -12.71 1.13
CA LEU A 51 1.45 -11.93 1.72
C LEU A 51 0.12 -12.64 1.53
N ASP A 52 -0.60 -12.84 2.62
CA ASP A 52 -1.89 -13.53 2.59
C ASP A 52 -3.03 -12.59 2.20
N ARG A 53 -4.12 -13.19 1.76
CA ARG A 53 -5.28 -12.46 1.26
C ARG A 53 -5.95 -11.63 2.36
N GLY A 54 -6.05 -12.19 3.55
CA GLY A 54 -6.71 -11.49 4.67
C GLY A 54 -5.96 -10.23 5.07
N SER A 55 -4.64 -10.31 5.16
CA SER A 55 -3.83 -9.14 5.50
C SER A 55 -3.92 -8.09 4.40
N ALA A 56 -3.87 -8.50 3.14
CA ALA A 56 -3.99 -7.57 2.02
C ALA A 56 -5.36 -6.89 2.03
N ALA A 57 -6.42 -7.65 2.28
CA ALA A 57 -7.77 -7.08 2.35
C ALA A 57 -7.88 -6.06 3.47
N ALA A 58 -7.25 -6.34 4.61
CA ALA A 58 -7.26 -5.39 5.73
C ALA A 58 -6.54 -4.09 5.38
N MET A 59 -5.44 -4.17 4.64
CA MET A 59 -4.74 -2.97 4.17
C MET A 59 -5.57 -2.17 3.18
N VAL A 60 -6.28 -2.86 2.28
CA VAL A 60 -7.20 -2.20 1.36
C VAL A 60 -8.29 -1.47 2.13
N GLN A 61 -8.87 -2.12 3.13
CA GLN A 61 -9.92 -1.51 3.95
C GLN A 61 -9.41 -0.32 4.75
N ALA A 62 -8.15 -0.35 5.15
CA ALA A 62 -7.53 0.77 5.85
C ALA A 62 -7.30 1.97 4.93
N GLY A 63 -7.41 1.79 3.62
CA GLY A 63 -7.29 2.89 2.66
C GLY A 63 -5.86 3.27 2.34
N VAL A 64 -4.93 2.32 2.37
CA VAL A 64 -3.52 2.64 2.09
C VAL A 64 -3.35 3.23 0.71
N ALA A 65 -2.43 4.18 0.58
CA ALA A 65 -2.06 4.76 -0.70
C ALA A 65 -1.14 3.84 -1.50
N GLY A 66 -0.44 2.95 -0.82
CA GLY A 66 0.45 1.99 -1.45
C GLY A 66 1.07 1.07 -0.43
N VAL A 67 1.73 0.04 -0.93
CA VAL A 67 2.44 -0.95 -0.10
C VAL A 67 3.83 -1.15 -0.67
N VAL A 68 4.84 -0.99 0.17
CA VAL A 68 6.23 -1.28 -0.21
C VAL A 68 6.74 -2.41 0.69
N ASN A 69 7.39 -3.38 0.09
CA ASN A 69 7.78 -4.60 0.77
C ASN A 69 9.28 -4.82 0.63
N ALA A 70 9.94 -5.10 1.74
CA ALA A 70 11.35 -5.46 1.74
C ALA A 70 11.59 -6.80 1.04
N ARG A 71 10.62 -7.69 1.10
CA ARG A 71 10.70 -9.04 0.53
C ARG A 71 9.82 -9.18 -0.70
N PRO A 72 9.96 -10.27 -1.48
CA PRO A 72 9.00 -10.57 -2.53
C PRO A 72 7.62 -10.84 -1.94
N PHE A 73 6.57 -10.34 -2.61
CA PHE A 73 5.21 -10.69 -2.23
C PHE A 73 4.92 -12.18 -2.42
N LEU A 74 5.62 -12.81 -3.34
CA LEU A 74 5.44 -14.23 -3.65
C LEU A 74 6.80 -14.92 -3.67
N SER A 75 6.90 -16.04 -2.95
CA SER A 75 8.08 -16.89 -3.00
C SER A 75 8.02 -17.92 -4.13
N GLY A 76 6.82 -18.18 -4.64
CA GLY A 76 6.56 -19.26 -5.58
C GLY A 76 6.35 -20.61 -4.91
N ARG A 77 6.44 -20.66 -3.57
CA ARG A 77 6.29 -21.91 -2.82
C ARG A 77 4.86 -22.14 -2.34
N TYR A 78 4.15 -21.06 -2.06
CA TYR A 78 2.83 -21.15 -1.47
C TYR A 78 1.85 -20.35 -2.30
N PRO A 79 0.60 -20.78 -2.37
CA PRO A 79 -0.44 -20.04 -3.10
C PRO A 79 -0.93 -18.87 -2.27
N ALA A 80 -0.07 -17.88 -2.04
CA ALA A 80 -0.45 -16.66 -1.35
C ALA A 80 -1.17 -15.72 -2.31
N GLY A 81 -2.28 -15.15 -1.91
CA GLY A 81 -3.12 -14.33 -2.76
C GLY A 81 -3.10 -12.85 -2.46
N GLY A 82 -2.25 -12.39 -1.53
CA GLY A 82 -2.31 -11.00 -1.07
C GLY A 82 -1.94 -9.99 -2.14
N ALA A 83 -0.90 -10.25 -2.92
CA ALA A 83 -0.51 -9.33 -3.99
C ALA A 83 -1.63 -9.14 -5.01
N ARG A 84 -2.35 -10.22 -5.31
CA ARG A 84 -3.47 -10.14 -6.23
C ARG A 84 -4.60 -9.29 -5.67
N VAL A 85 -4.89 -9.43 -4.38
CA VAL A 85 -5.91 -8.60 -3.72
C VAL A 85 -5.55 -7.13 -3.84
N LEU A 86 -4.29 -6.77 -3.58
CA LEU A 86 -3.83 -5.39 -3.72
C LEU A 86 -3.97 -4.91 -5.17
N ALA A 87 -3.56 -5.73 -6.11
CA ALA A 87 -3.61 -5.37 -7.52
C ALA A 87 -5.05 -5.16 -7.99
N GLU A 88 -5.96 -6.04 -7.59
CA GLU A 88 -7.37 -5.94 -7.99
C GLU A 88 -8.04 -4.71 -7.37
N ALA A 89 -7.57 -4.28 -6.21
CA ALA A 89 -8.06 -3.08 -5.57
C ALA A 89 -7.41 -1.79 -6.10
N GLY A 90 -6.45 -1.93 -7.01
CA GLY A 90 -5.76 -0.78 -7.59
C GLY A 90 -4.73 -0.16 -6.67
N VAL A 91 -4.26 -0.91 -5.67
CA VAL A 91 -3.27 -0.40 -4.72
C VAL A 91 -1.87 -0.53 -5.33
N PRO A 92 -1.15 0.57 -5.51
CA PRO A 92 0.23 0.52 -5.97
C PRO A 92 1.10 -0.27 -5.00
N MET A 93 1.97 -1.10 -5.53
CA MET A 93 2.83 -1.94 -4.70
C MET A 93 4.18 -2.15 -5.36
N VAL A 94 5.21 -2.21 -4.51
CA VAL A 94 6.58 -2.48 -4.92
C VAL A 94 7.15 -3.48 -3.93
N ASP A 95 7.86 -4.49 -4.41
CA ASP A 95 8.49 -5.46 -3.53
C ASP A 95 9.99 -5.56 -3.76
N ARG A 96 10.64 -6.43 -3.01
CA ARG A 96 12.07 -6.74 -3.14
C ARG A 96 12.97 -5.54 -2.92
N LEU A 97 12.54 -4.60 -2.07
CA LEU A 97 13.31 -3.39 -1.83
C LEU A 97 14.46 -3.60 -0.85
N GLY A 98 14.50 -4.74 -0.18
CA GLY A 98 15.55 -5.04 0.78
C GLY A 98 15.27 -4.48 2.16
N PRO A 99 16.07 -4.91 3.17
CA PRO A 99 15.77 -4.58 4.56
C PRO A 99 16.00 -3.10 4.91
N ASP A 100 16.69 -2.35 4.08
CA ASP A 100 16.99 -0.95 4.37
C ASP A 100 15.73 -0.10 4.52
N ILE A 101 14.65 -0.47 3.81
CA ILE A 101 13.40 0.29 3.91
C ILE A 101 12.78 0.20 5.31
N LEU A 102 13.15 -0.80 6.08
CA LEU A 102 12.61 -0.97 7.43
C LEU A 102 13.15 0.06 8.41
N GLY A 103 14.19 0.81 8.01
CA GLY A 103 14.72 1.93 8.79
C GLY A 103 14.01 3.24 8.54
N ILE A 104 13.04 3.28 7.63
CA ILE A 104 12.28 4.50 7.37
C ILE A 104 11.44 4.83 8.59
N LYS A 105 11.45 6.10 8.99
CA LYS A 105 10.66 6.53 10.14
C LYS A 105 9.20 6.68 9.77
N ASP A 106 8.33 6.31 10.70
CA ASP A 106 6.89 6.57 10.57
C ASP A 106 6.67 8.05 10.26
N GLY A 107 5.77 8.32 9.35
CA GLY A 107 5.44 9.68 8.96
C GLY A 107 6.27 10.25 7.83
N THR A 108 7.38 9.59 7.47
CA THR A 108 8.16 10.00 6.31
C THR A 108 7.30 9.91 5.07
N VAL A 109 7.19 10.98 4.30
CA VAL A 109 6.40 10.95 3.08
C VAL A 109 7.14 10.15 2.01
N LEU A 110 6.49 9.13 1.50
CA LEU A 110 7.04 8.29 0.46
C LEU A 110 6.29 8.50 -0.84
N ASP A 111 7.04 8.42 -1.92
CA ASP A 111 6.55 8.62 -3.27
C ASP A 111 6.85 7.32 -4.04
N ILE A 112 5.83 6.61 -4.41
CA ILE A 112 5.99 5.30 -5.05
C ILE A 112 6.06 5.42 -6.55
#